data_543478a55bee15ecaefd9c8dbe9ce18a
#
_entry.id   543478a55bee15ecaefd9c8dbe9ce18a
#
_cell.length_a   1.000
_cell.length_b   1.000
_cell.length_c   1.000
_cell.angle_alpha   90.00
_cell.angle_beta   90.00
_cell.angle_gamma   90.00
#
_symmetry.space_group_name_H-M   'P 1'
#
loop_
_entity.id
_entity.type
_entity.pdbx_description
1 polymer ?
#
loop_
_entity_poly.entity_id
_entity_poly.type
_entity_poly.pdbx_seq_one_letter_code
_entity_poly.pdbx_strand_id
1 'polypeptide(L)'
;YAGCCGMPYLEQADLDQVTKQAQLVSRELNKYIEKGFKVVTLTASCGLMLKFEWPLLMPNDGIIKKLSQNTLDIDEYVMDIANKEGLVDGLKEIDGGVTVHNACHARAQNMGNKARDMLKLIPNIKLDVVERCAGHGGTFGIMKGTHDIANKVGKTTASTVKRKNNKYMASDCPLAGKHIKQLAEDTNIVSDEAVHPIEIVSKSYGL
;
A
#
# COMPACT_ATOMS: atom_id res chain seq x y z
N TYR A 1 -14.87 -1.37 -9.85
CA TYR A 1 -14.83 -0.72 -11.16
C TYR A 1 -14.17 -1.62 -12.21
N ALA A 2 -14.50 -1.38 -13.47
CA ALA A 2 -13.89 -2.13 -14.57
C ALA A 2 -12.58 -1.46 -15.00
N GLY A 3 -11.46 -2.16 -14.94
CA GLY A 3 -10.16 -1.67 -15.39
C GLY A 3 -9.04 -1.89 -14.38
N CYS A 4 -7.88 -1.35 -14.72
CA CYS A 4 -6.66 -1.42 -13.91
C CYS A 4 -6.07 -0.03 -13.75
N CYS A 5 -5.33 0.23 -12.66
CA CYS A 5 -4.59 1.49 -12.51
C CYS A 5 -3.46 1.65 -13.55
N GLY A 6 -3.08 0.58 -14.23
CA GLY A 6 -2.08 0.61 -15.30
C GLY A 6 -0.63 0.49 -14.84
N MET A 7 -0.36 0.28 -13.55
CA MET A 7 1.02 0.12 -13.06
C MET A 7 1.82 -0.95 -13.83
N PRO A 8 1.29 -2.15 -14.14
CA PRO A 8 2.05 -3.13 -14.90
C PRO A 8 2.40 -2.66 -16.33
N TYR A 9 1.57 -1.84 -16.95
CA TYR A 9 1.88 -1.24 -18.25
C TYR A 9 2.95 -0.15 -18.14
N LEU A 10 2.86 0.68 -17.09
CA LEU A 10 3.88 1.69 -16.80
C LEU A 10 5.27 1.05 -16.61
N GLU A 11 5.34 -0.05 -15.87
CA GLU A 11 6.58 -0.81 -15.65
C GLU A 11 7.18 -1.38 -16.94
N GLN A 12 6.37 -1.59 -17.97
CA GLN A 12 6.78 -2.05 -19.29
C GLN A 12 6.92 -0.89 -20.29
N ALA A 13 6.81 0.36 -19.85
CA ALA A 13 6.82 1.56 -20.69
C ALA A 13 5.72 1.60 -21.78
N ASP A 14 4.63 0.87 -21.59
CA ASP A 14 3.45 0.91 -22.47
C ASP A 14 2.50 2.04 -22.05
N LEU A 15 2.91 3.28 -22.34
CA LEU A 15 2.20 4.48 -21.92
C LEU A 15 0.84 4.64 -22.63
N ASP A 16 0.68 4.06 -23.81
CA ASP A 16 -0.59 4.06 -24.53
C ASP A 16 -1.66 3.25 -23.77
N GLN A 17 -1.28 2.09 -23.24
CA GLN A 17 -2.19 1.29 -22.42
C GLN A 17 -2.46 1.95 -21.07
N VAL A 18 -1.46 2.59 -20.45
CA VAL A 18 -1.69 3.39 -19.22
C VAL A 18 -2.73 4.46 -19.49
N THR A 19 -2.58 5.22 -20.56
CA THR A 19 -3.53 6.30 -20.94
C THR A 19 -4.94 5.77 -21.17
N LYS A 20 -5.09 4.67 -21.90
CA LYS A 20 -6.41 4.02 -22.13
C LYS A 20 -7.07 3.60 -20.81
N GLN A 21 -6.32 2.95 -19.91
CA GLN A 21 -6.83 2.55 -18.60
C GLN A 21 -7.22 3.75 -17.74
N ALA A 22 -6.38 4.78 -17.72
CA ALA A 22 -6.65 5.99 -16.97
C ALA A 22 -7.93 6.69 -17.42
N GLN A 23 -8.14 6.82 -18.73
CA GLN A 23 -9.35 7.42 -19.31
C GLN A 23 -10.62 6.59 -18.99
N LEU A 24 -10.53 5.25 -19.08
CA LEU A 24 -11.63 4.35 -18.76
C LEU A 24 -12.03 4.47 -17.28
N VAL A 25 -11.05 4.29 -16.40
CA VAL A 25 -11.27 4.23 -14.95
C VAL A 25 -11.67 5.60 -14.39
N SER A 26 -11.05 6.69 -14.85
CA SER A 26 -11.36 8.02 -14.37
C SER A 26 -12.79 8.46 -14.71
N ARG A 27 -13.27 8.15 -15.92
CA ARG A 27 -14.66 8.42 -16.30
C ARG A 27 -15.65 7.66 -15.43
N GLU A 28 -15.35 6.43 -15.08
CA GLU A 28 -16.22 5.61 -14.23
C GLU A 28 -16.24 6.13 -12.79
N LEU A 29 -15.07 6.38 -12.21
CA LEU A 29 -14.96 6.84 -10.82
C LEU A 29 -15.44 8.29 -10.63
N ASN A 30 -15.31 9.14 -11.66
CA ASN A 30 -15.76 10.52 -11.57
C ASN A 30 -17.27 10.64 -11.31
N LYS A 31 -18.09 9.68 -11.76
CA LYS A 31 -19.52 9.61 -11.47
C LYS A 31 -19.83 9.54 -9.97
N TYR A 32 -18.94 8.92 -9.20
CA TYR A 32 -19.06 8.83 -7.74
C TYR A 32 -18.50 10.09 -7.06
N ILE A 33 -17.41 10.64 -7.58
CA ILE A 33 -16.85 11.90 -7.09
C ILE A 33 -17.86 13.04 -7.22
N GLU A 34 -18.65 13.08 -8.30
CA GLU A 34 -19.72 14.06 -8.50
C GLU A 34 -20.85 13.94 -7.49
N LYS A 35 -21.02 12.76 -6.89
CA LYS A 35 -21.96 12.52 -5.79
C LYS A 35 -21.34 12.78 -4.40
N GLY A 36 -20.10 13.30 -4.32
CA GLY A 36 -19.42 13.62 -3.07
C GLY A 36 -18.58 12.49 -2.47
N PHE A 37 -18.44 11.34 -3.15
CA PHE A 37 -17.61 10.24 -2.65
C PHE A 37 -16.11 10.51 -2.86
N LYS A 38 -15.31 9.99 -1.97
CA LYS A 38 -13.85 9.86 -2.15
C LYS A 38 -13.51 8.50 -2.79
N VAL A 39 -12.43 8.49 -3.54
CA VAL A 39 -11.84 7.24 -4.06
C VAL A 39 -10.76 6.81 -3.07
N VAL A 40 -10.88 5.61 -2.54
CA VAL A 40 -9.92 5.06 -1.59
C VAL A 40 -9.24 3.85 -2.20
N THR A 41 -7.90 3.87 -2.23
CA THR A 41 -7.08 2.78 -2.76
C THR A 41 -6.52 1.91 -1.63
N LEU A 42 -6.61 0.58 -1.81
CA LEU A 42 -6.09 -0.41 -0.86
C LEU A 42 -4.67 -0.89 -1.22
N THR A 43 -4.12 -0.39 -2.31
CA THR A 43 -2.79 -0.80 -2.78
C THR A 43 -2.00 0.44 -3.14
N ALA A 44 -0.85 0.62 -2.52
CA ALA A 44 -0.01 1.80 -2.67
C ALA A 44 0.36 2.13 -4.13
N SER A 45 0.56 1.13 -4.99
CA SER A 45 0.81 1.34 -6.41
C SER A 45 -0.40 1.94 -7.14
N CYS A 46 -1.62 1.52 -6.80
CA CYS A 46 -2.83 2.14 -7.37
C CYS A 46 -2.97 3.60 -6.88
N GLY A 47 -2.72 3.86 -5.60
CA GLY A 47 -2.72 5.22 -5.05
C GLY A 47 -1.74 6.13 -5.78
N LEU A 48 -0.51 5.68 -5.97
CA LEU A 48 0.51 6.41 -6.72
C LEU A 48 0.07 6.73 -8.15
N MET A 49 -0.47 5.73 -8.87
CA MET A 49 -0.95 5.92 -10.25
C MET A 49 -2.04 6.98 -10.33
N LEU A 50 -3.10 6.85 -9.54
CA LEU A 50 -4.26 7.74 -9.60
C LEU A 50 -3.94 9.16 -9.12
N LYS A 51 -3.09 9.30 -8.10
CA LYS A 51 -2.75 10.60 -7.49
C LYS A 51 -1.69 11.38 -8.25
N PHE A 52 -0.71 10.70 -8.83
CA PHE A 52 0.50 11.35 -9.37
C PHE A 52 0.83 10.97 -10.81
N GLU A 53 0.90 9.67 -11.14
CA GLU A 53 1.39 9.25 -12.46
C GLU A 53 0.42 9.63 -13.59
N TRP A 54 -0.89 9.41 -13.41
CA TRP A 54 -1.87 9.81 -14.41
C TRP A 54 -1.91 11.33 -14.68
N PRO A 55 -1.89 12.21 -13.65
CA PRO A 55 -1.78 13.65 -13.90
C PRO A 55 -0.50 14.07 -14.62
N LEU A 56 0.62 13.36 -14.39
CA LEU A 56 1.87 13.64 -15.12
C LEU A 56 1.77 13.25 -16.59
N LEU A 57 1.14 12.11 -16.89
CA LEU A 57 0.94 11.64 -18.26
C LEU A 57 -0.12 12.44 -19.03
N MET A 58 -1.14 12.94 -18.32
CA MET A 58 -2.29 13.65 -18.90
C MET A 58 -2.56 14.97 -18.15
N PRO A 59 -1.61 15.94 -18.18
CA PRO A 59 -1.68 17.15 -17.35
C PRO A 59 -2.84 18.09 -17.70
N ASN A 60 -3.40 17.95 -18.90
CA ASN A 60 -4.50 18.80 -19.37
C ASN A 60 -5.88 18.13 -19.25
N ASP A 61 -5.96 16.91 -18.73
CA ASP A 61 -7.23 16.19 -18.55
C ASP A 61 -7.88 16.57 -17.21
N GLY A 62 -8.99 17.32 -17.30
CA GLY A 62 -9.74 17.80 -16.11
C GLY A 62 -10.36 16.69 -15.28
N ILE A 63 -10.76 15.55 -15.91
CA ILE A 63 -11.34 14.40 -15.21
C ILE A 63 -10.24 13.69 -14.38
N ILE A 64 -9.07 13.49 -14.97
CA ILE A 64 -7.91 12.91 -14.29
C ILE A 64 -7.47 13.79 -13.11
N LYS A 65 -7.40 15.11 -13.32
CA LYS A 65 -7.05 16.04 -12.25
C LYS A 65 -8.05 16.01 -11.11
N LYS A 66 -9.37 15.98 -11.42
CA LYS A 66 -10.43 15.87 -10.41
C LYS A 66 -10.35 14.57 -9.64
N LEU A 67 -10.10 13.43 -10.33
CA LEU A 67 -9.89 12.13 -9.71
C LEU A 67 -8.70 12.17 -8.75
N SER A 68 -7.55 12.66 -9.20
CA SER A 68 -6.34 12.74 -8.38
C SER A 68 -6.57 13.49 -7.06
N GLN A 69 -7.28 14.62 -7.10
CA GLN A 69 -7.61 15.44 -5.92
C GLN A 69 -8.61 14.78 -4.96
N ASN A 70 -9.34 13.76 -5.41
CA ASN A 70 -10.33 13.04 -4.64
C ASN A 70 -9.92 11.59 -4.31
N THR A 71 -8.68 11.23 -4.61
CA THR A 71 -8.12 9.90 -4.30
C THR A 71 -7.26 9.98 -3.05
N LEU A 72 -7.46 9.02 -2.16
CA LEU A 72 -6.69 8.82 -0.93
C LEU A 72 -6.21 7.36 -0.87
N ASP A 73 -5.06 7.15 -0.25
CA ASP A 73 -4.68 5.83 0.23
C ASP A 73 -5.54 5.46 1.45
N ILE A 74 -5.79 4.17 1.70
CA ILE A 74 -6.66 3.74 2.83
C ILE A 74 -6.08 4.21 4.17
N ASP A 75 -4.78 4.14 4.36
CA ASP A 75 -4.15 4.55 5.60
C ASP A 75 -4.24 6.08 5.78
N GLU A 76 -4.13 6.83 4.68
CA GLU A 76 -4.34 8.28 4.65
C GLU A 76 -5.81 8.64 4.99
N TYR A 77 -6.76 7.89 4.42
CA TYR A 77 -8.19 8.10 4.66
C TYR A 77 -8.59 7.82 6.11
N VAL A 78 -8.11 6.71 6.67
CA VAL A 78 -8.37 6.39 8.09
C VAL A 78 -7.77 7.44 9.02
N MET A 79 -6.56 7.93 8.73
CA MET A 79 -5.93 9.00 9.51
C MET A 79 -6.68 10.33 9.36
N ASP A 80 -7.25 10.62 8.20
CA ASP A 80 -8.10 11.81 8.00
C ASP A 80 -9.35 11.76 8.88
N ILE A 81 -10.03 10.61 8.93
CA ILE A 81 -11.17 10.37 9.82
C ILE A 81 -10.73 10.49 11.29
N ALA A 82 -9.66 9.81 11.68
CA ALA A 82 -9.16 9.82 13.05
C ALA A 82 -8.86 11.23 13.56
N ASN A 83 -8.32 12.08 12.70
CA ASN A 83 -7.97 13.46 13.05
C ASN A 83 -9.19 14.42 13.08
N LYS A 84 -10.21 14.17 12.28
CA LYS A 84 -11.38 15.06 12.16
C LYS A 84 -12.52 14.69 13.08
N GLU A 85 -12.80 13.42 13.19
CA GLU A 85 -14.00 12.87 13.83
C GLU A 85 -13.66 11.95 15.02
N GLY A 86 -12.42 11.49 15.11
CA GLY A 86 -12.02 10.40 15.99
C GLY A 86 -12.40 9.02 15.43
N LEU A 87 -11.76 7.98 15.92
CA LEU A 87 -12.16 6.61 15.66
C LEU A 87 -13.17 6.16 16.71
N VAL A 88 -14.05 5.24 16.32
CA VAL A 88 -15.00 4.60 17.28
C VAL A 88 -14.21 3.90 18.39
N ASP A 89 -14.71 3.96 19.61
CA ASP A 89 -14.13 3.23 20.74
C ASP A 89 -14.11 1.73 20.51
N GLY A 90 -13.12 1.06 21.07
CA GLY A 90 -13.05 -0.41 20.99
C GLY A 90 -11.73 -0.97 20.49
N LEU A 91 -10.77 -0.13 20.13
CA LEU A 91 -9.40 -0.59 19.81
C LEU A 91 -8.79 -1.28 21.03
N LYS A 92 -8.31 -2.50 20.85
CA LYS A 92 -7.63 -3.33 21.85
C LYS A 92 -6.17 -3.53 21.49
N GLU A 93 -5.36 -3.75 22.49
CA GLU A 93 -3.95 -4.09 22.33
C GLU A 93 -3.76 -5.31 21.41
N ILE A 94 -2.70 -5.28 20.61
CA ILE A 94 -2.24 -6.38 19.76
C ILE A 94 -0.98 -6.99 20.39
N ASP A 95 -1.12 -8.21 20.87
CA ASP A 95 0.00 -8.94 21.48
C ASP A 95 1.02 -9.41 20.44
N GLY A 96 2.31 -9.37 20.84
CA GLY A 96 3.43 -9.90 20.07
C GLY A 96 4.05 -8.93 19.05
N GLY A 97 3.51 -7.72 18.92
CA GLY A 97 4.07 -6.64 18.11
C GLY A 97 3.87 -6.79 16.60
N VAL A 98 4.08 -5.68 15.90
CA VAL A 98 3.90 -5.54 14.45
C VAL A 98 5.16 -4.96 13.84
N THR A 99 5.66 -5.54 12.76
CA THR A 99 6.64 -4.92 11.87
C THR A 99 5.92 -4.45 10.62
N VAL A 100 5.86 -3.14 10.38
CA VAL A 100 5.28 -2.58 9.16
C VAL A 100 6.38 -2.25 8.15
N HIS A 101 6.22 -2.76 6.94
CA HIS A 101 7.02 -2.39 5.78
C HIS A 101 6.33 -1.24 5.04
N ASN A 102 6.93 -0.07 5.08
CA ASN A 102 6.49 1.10 4.31
C ASN A 102 6.97 0.96 2.87
N ALA A 103 6.08 0.54 1.98
CA ALA A 103 6.38 0.24 0.59
C ALA A 103 6.86 1.47 -0.20
N CYS A 104 7.67 1.26 -1.24
CA CYS A 104 8.21 2.37 -2.04
C CYS A 104 7.12 3.23 -2.70
N HIS A 105 6.03 2.62 -3.20
CA HIS A 105 4.92 3.36 -3.79
C HIS A 105 4.06 4.11 -2.74
N ALA A 106 4.01 3.66 -1.48
CA ALA A 106 3.42 4.44 -0.39
C ALA A 106 4.28 5.68 -0.09
N ARG A 107 5.59 5.50 0.02
CA ARG A 107 6.54 6.62 0.22
C ARG A 107 6.51 7.63 -0.93
N ALA A 108 6.41 7.15 -2.18
CA ALA A 108 6.34 8.00 -3.37
C ALA A 108 5.06 8.85 -3.44
N GLN A 109 4.00 8.48 -2.71
CA GLN A 109 2.80 9.32 -2.58
C GLN A 109 3.00 10.58 -1.74
N ASN A 110 4.16 10.74 -1.11
CA ASN A 110 4.52 11.94 -0.31
C ASN A 110 3.52 12.29 0.79
N MET A 111 2.81 11.29 1.31
CA MET A 111 1.79 11.44 2.37
C MET A 111 2.34 11.24 3.79
N GLY A 112 3.65 10.99 3.93
CA GLY A 112 4.26 10.52 5.16
C GLY A 112 4.00 9.03 5.42
N ASN A 113 4.36 8.53 6.59
CA ASN A 113 4.16 7.12 6.94
C ASN A 113 2.79 6.94 7.62
N LYS A 114 1.71 6.95 6.82
CA LYS A 114 0.33 6.86 7.33
C LYS A 114 0.02 5.50 7.95
N ALA A 115 0.57 4.41 7.41
CA ALA A 115 0.46 3.09 8.02
C ALA A 115 0.98 3.06 9.45
N ARG A 116 2.17 3.63 9.68
CA ARG A 116 2.73 3.77 11.03
C ARG A 116 1.84 4.62 11.93
N ASP A 117 1.37 5.75 11.44
CA ASP A 117 0.59 6.69 12.22
C ASP A 117 -0.77 6.08 12.59
N MET A 118 -1.41 5.36 11.67
CA MET A 118 -2.65 4.62 11.89
C MET A 118 -2.47 3.49 12.91
N LEU A 119 -1.40 2.68 12.78
CA LEU A 119 -1.14 1.61 13.72
C LEU A 119 -0.84 2.11 15.14
N LYS A 120 -0.25 3.30 15.29
CA LYS A 120 -0.02 3.94 16.60
C LYS A 120 -1.30 4.33 17.35
N LEU A 121 -2.46 4.30 16.71
CA LEU A 121 -3.74 4.49 17.37
C LEU A 121 -4.14 3.27 18.22
N ILE A 122 -3.54 2.11 17.96
CA ILE A 122 -3.77 0.89 18.74
C ILE A 122 -3.06 1.03 20.10
N PRO A 123 -3.77 0.82 21.23
CA PRO A 123 -3.18 0.95 22.56
C PRO A 123 -1.95 0.04 22.74
N ASN A 124 -0.90 0.56 23.37
CA ASN A 124 0.32 -0.16 23.78
C ASN A 124 1.00 -0.97 22.67
N ILE A 125 0.76 -0.66 21.41
CA ILE A 125 1.32 -1.43 20.29
C ILE A 125 2.85 -1.38 20.29
N LYS A 126 3.48 -2.54 20.23
CA LYS A 126 4.90 -2.66 19.88
C LYS A 126 5.02 -2.59 18.36
N LEU A 127 5.55 -1.48 17.83
CA LEU A 127 5.59 -1.20 16.40
C LEU A 127 7.02 -0.92 15.93
N ASP A 128 7.48 -1.70 14.96
CA ASP A 128 8.71 -1.48 14.23
C ASP A 128 8.41 -1.12 12.77
N VAL A 129 9.16 -0.16 12.21
CA VAL A 129 9.02 0.28 10.82
C VAL A 129 10.23 -0.12 10.01
N VAL A 130 10.01 -0.65 8.80
CA VAL A 130 11.05 -0.99 7.84
C VAL A 130 10.81 -0.24 6.53
N GLU A 131 11.75 0.64 6.16
CA GLU A 131 11.70 1.46 4.95
C GLU A 131 12.82 1.07 3.99
N ARG A 132 12.75 -0.15 3.48
CA ARG A 132 13.72 -0.70 2.54
C ARG A 132 13.02 -1.27 1.32
N CYS A 133 13.75 -1.40 0.20
CA CYS A 133 13.21 -2.05 -0.98
C CYS A 133 12.91 -3.52 -0.68
N ALA A 134 11.70 -3.94 -1.01
CA ALA A 134 11.29 -5.35 -0.91
C ALA A 134 11.91 -6.24 -2.01
N GLY A 135 12.51 -5.63 -3.02
CA GLY A 135 13.02 -6.34 -4.19
C GLY A 135 11.97 -6.73 -5.21
N HIS A 136 10.68 -6.64 -4.87
CA HIS A 136 9.59 -7.15 -5.72
C HIS A 136 9.51 -6.39 -7.06
N GLY A 137 9.44 -5.04 -7.02
CA GLY A 137 9.40 -4.19 -8.24
C GLY A 137 8.28 -4.57 -9.21
N GLY A 138 7.06 -4.84 -8.71
CA GLY A 138 5.91 -5.22 -9.54
C GLY A 138 6.17 -6.48 -10.37
N THR A 139 6.09 -6.37 -11.70
CA THR A 139 6.34 -7.50 -12.62
C THR A 139 7.78 -7.99 -12.60
N PHE A 140 8.74 -7.13 -12.25
CA PHE A 140 10.17 -7.47 -12.19
C PHE A 140 10.44 -8.66 -11.27
N GLY A 141 9.79 -8.73 -10.11
CA GLY A 141 10.02 -9.78 -9.12
C GLY A 141 9.47 -11.16 -9.51
N ILE A 142 8.58 -11.23 -10.49
CA ILE A 142 7.96 -12.49 -10.92
C ILE A 142 8.45 -13.01 -12.29
N MET A 143 9.22 -12.21 -13.00
CA MET A 143 9.74 -12.59 -14.31
C MET A 143 10.97 -13.49 -14.19
N LYS A 144 11.05 -14.54 -15.03
CA LYS A 144 12.12 -15.54 -15.00
C LYS A 144 13.54 -14.94 -15.03
N GLY A 145 13.75 -13.88 -15.82
CA GLY A 145 15.08 -13.27 -15.98
C GLY A 145 15.53 -12.36 -14.82
N THR A 146 14.60 -11.91 -13.98
CA THR A 146 14.86 -10.89 -12.94
C THR A 146 14.54 -11.37 -11.52
N HIS A 147 13.88 -12.51 -11.39
CA HIS A 147 13.47 -13.08 -10.10
C HIS A 147 14.65 -13.25 -9.12
N ASP A 148 15.79 -13.77 -9.57
CA ASP A 148 16.95 -13.98 -8.71
C ASP A 148 17.54 -12.65 -8.20
N ILE A 149 17.49 -11.61 -9.04
CA ILE A 149 17.91 -10.26 -8.65
C ILE A 149 16.94 -9.70 -7.59
N ALA A 150 15.63 -9.86 -7.83
CA ALA A 150 14.58 -9.45 -6.90
C ALA A 150 14.78 -10.11 -5.52
N ASN A 151 15.01 -11.42 -5.48
CA ASN A 151 15.30 -12.17 -4.27
C ASN A 151 16.56 -11.64 -3.56
N LYS A 152 17.63 -11.39 -4.30
CA LYS A 152 18.89 -10.88 -3.75
C LYS A 152 18.71 -9.52 -3.07
N VAL A 153 17.96 -8.61 -3.70
CA VAL A 153 17.63 -7.29 -3.14
C VAL A 153 16.73 -7.43 -1.90
N GLY A 154 15.67 -8.25 -1.99
CA GLY A 154 14.67 -8.43 -0.94
C GLY A 154 15.21 -9.08 0.33
N LYS A 155 16.25 -9.93 0.24
CA LYS A 155 16.88 -10.60 1.39
C LYS A 155 17.30 -9.64 2.51
N THR A 156 17.75 -8.43 2.17
CA THR A 156 18.15 -7.42 3.17
C THR A 156 16.96 -6.96 4.00
N THR A 157 15.82 -6.73 3.35
CA THR A 157 14.58 -6.33 4.00
C THR A 157 14.01 -7.48 4.83
N ALA A 158 13.96 -8.69 4.28
CA ALA A 158 13.52 -9.89 4.98
C ALA A 158 14.36 -10.15 6.25
N SER A 159 15.70 -10.05 6.16
CA SER A 159 16.60 -10.18 7.32
C SER A 159 16.34 -9.10 8.37
N THR A 160 15.97 -7.89 7.96
CA THR A 160 15.64 -6.81 8.90
C THR A 160 14.33 -7.11 9.62
N VAL A 161 13.29 -7.54 8.90
CA VAL A 161 12.01 -7.97 9.47
C VAL A 161 12.23 -9.14 10.45
N LYS A 162 13.01 -10.15 10.06
CA LYS A 162 13.36 -11.29 10.92
C LYS A 162 13.97 -10.86 12.27
N ARG A 163 14.91 -9.91 12.25
CA ARG A 163 15.55 -9.41 13.48
C ARG A 163 14.62 -8.67 14.44
N LYS A 164 13.52 -8.09 13.92
CA LYS A 164 12.52 -7.42 14.77
C LYS A 164 11.72 -8.40 15.61
N ASN A 165 11.62 -9.63 15.17
CA ASN A 165 10.99 -10.74 15.88
C ASN A 165 9.59 -10.40 16.43
N ASN A 166 8.80 -9.65 15.65
CA ASN A 166 7.41 -9.38 15.96
C ASN A 166 6.51 -10.49 15.40
N LYS A 167 5.37 -10.68 16.03
CA LYS A 167 4.37 -11.69 15.66
C LYS A 167 3.72 -11.41 14.32
N TYR A 168 3.52 -10.12 13.99
CA TYR A 168 2.86 -9.71 12.76
C TYR A 168 3.82 -8.95 11.86
N MET A 169 3.64 -9.17 10.55
CA MET A 169 4.23 -8.36 9.51
C MET A 169 3.13 -7.75 8.65
N ALA A 170 3.18 -6.44 8.42
CA ALA A 170 2.24 -5.73 7.57
C ALA A 170 2.97 -4.95 6.47
N SER A 171 2.31 -4.72 5.33
CA SER A 171 2.83 -3.89 4.25
C SER A 171 1.69 -3.23 3.47
N ASP A 172 1.85 -1.95 3.13
CA ASP A 172 0.94 -1.18 2.26
C ASP A 172 0.88 -1.74 0.81
N CYS A 173 1.80 -2.63 0.47
CA CYS A 173 1.84 -3.34 -0.79
C CYS A 173 1.77 -4.85 -0.53
N PRO A 174 0.63 -5.51 -0.82
CA PRO A 174 0.45 -6.95 -0.57
C PRO A 174 1.51 -7.81 -1.26
N LEU A 175 1.90 -7.46 -2.50
CA LEU A 175 2.93 -8.21 -3.23
C LEU A 175 4.31 -8.06 -2.60
N ALA A 176 4.69 -6.87 -2.17
CA ALA A 176 5.93 -6.64 -1.44
C ALA A 176 5.93 -7.38 -0.11
N GLY A 177 4.82 -7.36 0.63
CA GLY A 177 4.64 -8.10 1.86
C GLY A 177 4.83 -9.60 1.68
N LYS A 178 4.16 -10.20 0.70
CA LYS A 178 4.30 -11.62 0.36
C LYS A 178 5.74 -11.98 -0.01
N HIS A 179 6.39 -11.17 -0.83
CA HIS A 179 7.78 -11.41 -1.24
C HIS A 179 8.76 -11.35 -0.07
N ILE A 180 8.63 -10.33 0.81
CA ILE A 180 9.46 -10.24 2.02
C ILE A 180 9.25 -11.47 2.91
N LYS A 181 8.01 -11.91 3.09
CA LYS A 181 7.69 -13.08 3.91
C LYS A 181 8.28 -14.36 3.32
N GLN A 182 8.15 -14.59 2.02
CA GLN A 182 8.78 -15.73 1.35
C GLN A 182 10.30 -15.78 1.58
N LEU A 183 10.96 -14.60 1.56
CA LEU A 183 12.40 -14.52 1.79
C LEU A 183 12.78 -14.57 3.27
N ALA A 184 11.83 -14.38 4.17
CA ALA A 184 11.99 -14.46 5.62
C ALA A 184 11.61 -15.86 6.16
N GLU A 185 11.62 -16.92 5.35
CA GLU A 185 11.40 -18.30 5.76
C GLU A 185 12.20 -18.65 7.02
N ASP A 186 11.71 -19.57 7.84
CA ASP A 186 12.24 -19.92 9.17
C ASP A 186 12.04 -18.83 10.26
N THR A 187 10.99 -18.02 10.17
CA THR A 187 10.65 -17.06 11.22
C THR A 187 9.43 -17.51 12.04
N ASN A 188 9.41 -17.09 13.31
CA ASN A 188 8.23 -17.18 14.19
C ASN A 188 7.14 -16.14 13.83
N ILE A 189 7.14 -15.58 12.63
CA ILE A 189 6.07 -14.70 12.18
C ILE A 189 4.82 -15.56 11.97
N VAL A 190 3.91 -15.48 12.92
CA VAL A 190 2.74 -16.37 13.05
C VAL A 190 1.65 -16.08 12.04
N SER A 191 1.66 -14.92 11.39
CA SER A 191 0.70 -14.71 10.30
C SER A 191 1.14 -15.50 9.07
N ASP A 192 0.33 -16.45 8.63
CA ASP A 192 0.61 -17.24 7.42
C ASP A 192 0.73 -16.36 6.17
N GLU A 193 0.26 -15.13 6.23
CA GLU A 193 0.42 -14.12 5.18
C GLU A 193 0.85 -12.78 5.75
N ALA A 194 1.63 -12.01 4.97
CA ALA A 194 1.82 -10.60 5.25
C ALA A 194 0.48 -9.87 5.04
N VAL A 195 0.02 -9.17 6.07
CA VAL A 195 -1.28 -8.50 6.08
C VAL A 195 -1.16 -7.04 5.68
N HIS A 196 -2.26 -6.44 5.23
CA HIS A 196 -2.31 -4.99 5.06
C HIS A 196 -2.41 -4.30 6.44
N PRO A 197 -1.84 -3.09 6.65
CA PRO A 197 -1.92 -2.38 7.94
C PRO A 197 -3.35 -2.23 8.46
N ILE A 198 -4.35 -1.99 7.60
CA ILE A 198 -5.76 -1.89 7.98
C ILE A 198 -6.31 -3.19 8.60
N GLU A 199 -5.78 -4.36 8.21
CA GLU A 199 -6.20 -5.64 8.79
C GLU A 199 -5.74 -5.78 10.25
N ILE A 200 -4.61 -5.18 10.60
CA ILE A 200 -4.15 -5.11 12.00
C ILE A 200 -5.11 -4.22 12.83
N VAL A 201 -5.58 -3.12 12.25
CA VAL A 201 -6.59 -2.26 12.90
C VAL A 201 -7.90 -3.02 13.07
N SER A 202 -8.38 -3.71 12.04
CA SER A 202 -9.58 -4.58 12.10
C SER A 202 -9.45 -5.61 13.22
N LYS A 203 -8.31 -6.30 13.29
CA LYS A 203 -7.99 -7.26 14.36
C LYS A 203 -7.99 -6.62 15.74
N SER A 204 -7.52 -5.40 15.88
CA SER A 204 -7.56 -4.65 17.14
C SER A 204 -8.99 -4.37 17.62
N TYR A 205 -9.94 -4.21 16.71
CA TYR A 205 -11.37 -4.15 17.02
C TYR A 205 -11.99 -5.52 17.36
N GLY A 206 -11.30 -6.61 17.08
CA GLY A 206 -11.81 -7.97 17.28
C GLY A 206 -12.66 -8.48 16.12
N LEU A 207 -12.46 -7.93 14.91
CA LEU A 207 -13.11 -8.29 13.66
C LEU A 207 -12.29 -9.31 12.87
#